data_d8c09e483f59aeac293bd2e6f41b93df
#
_entry.id   d8c09e483f59aeac293bd2e6f41b93df
#
_cell.length_a   1.000
_cell.length_b   1.000
_cell.length_c   1.000
_cell.angle_alpha   90.00
_cell.angle_beta   90.00
_cell.angle_gamma   90.00
#
_symmetry.space_group_name_H-M   'P 1'
#
loop_
_entity.id
_entity.type
_entity.pdbx_description
1 polymer ?
#
loop_
_entity_poly.entity_id
_entity_poly.type
_entity_poly.pdbx_seq_one_letter_code
_entity_poly.pdbx_strand_id
1 'polypeptide(L)' 'MSLDDSDELAYLWTKVKFIQKYMNKHGCSYEVAEHEFHIWIEGLMESRIERANKMLNSH' A
#
# COMPACT_ATOMS: atom_id res chain seq x y z
N MET A 1 3.54 3.81 24.25
CA MET A 1 3.34 3.36 22.87
C MET A 1 3.70 4.47 21.90
N SER A 2 4.56 4.19 20.97
CA SER A 2 4.94 5.18 19.97
C SER A 2 3.90 5.21 18.85
N LEU A 3 3.80 6.36 18.19
CA LEU A 3 2.92 6.53 17.03
C LEU A 3 3.29 5.57 15.88
N ASP A 4 4.56 5.19 15.85
CA ASP A 4 5.08 4.28 14.81
C ASP A 4 4.41 2.92 14.86
N ASP A 5 4.10 2.42 16.05
CA ASP A 5 3.45 1.11 16.21
C ASP A 5 2.05 1.10 15.58
N SER A 6 1.32 2.21 15.71
CA SER A 6 -0.01 2.35 15.14
C SER A 6 0.04 2.35 13.61
N ASP A 7 1.01 3.04 13.02
CA ASP A 7 1.17 3.11 11.57
C ASP A 7 1.57 1.74 11.01
N GLU A 8 2.45 1.04 11.71
CA GLU A 8 2.88 -0.29 11.31
C GLU A 8 1.72 -1.29 11.34
N LEU A 9 0.91 -1.24 12.39
CA LEU A 9 -0.27 -2.10 12.52
C LEU A 9 -1.29 -1.81 11.41
N ALA A 10 -1.51 -0.55 11.10
CA ALA A 10 -2.42 -0.16 10.02
C ALA A 10 -1.92 -0.67 8.67
N TYR A 11 -0.63 -0.59 8.42
CA TYR A 11 -0.01 -1.12 7.20
C TYR A 11 -0.21 -2.63 7.09
N LEU A 12 0.11 -3.37 8.15
CA LEU A 12 -0.03 -4.82 8.18
C LEU A 12 -1.48 -5.24 7.97
N TRP A 13 -2.40 -4.55 8.60
CA TRP A 13 -3.83 -4.83 8.48
C TRP A 13 -4.31 -4.60 7.04
N THR A 14 -3.89 -3.51 6.43
CA THR A 14 -4.21 -3.19 5.05
C THR A 14 -3.66 -4.27 4.11
N LYS A 15 -2.42 -4.69 4.34
CA LYS A 15 -1.78 -5.74 3.56
C LYS A 15 -2.55 -7.05 3.63
N VAL A 16 -2.90 -7.50 4.83
CA VAL A 16 -3.65 -8.74 5.02
C VAL A 16 -5.00 -8.70 4.31
N LYS A 17 -5.74 -7.61 4.48
CA LYS A 17 -7.03 -7.44 3.82
C LYS A 17 -6.92 -7.44 2.30
N PHE A 18 -5.94 -6.73 1.76
CA PHE A 18 -5.72 -6.67 0.33
C PHE A 18 -5.42 -8.07 -0.23
N ILE A 19 -4.50 -8.77 0.40
CA ILE A 19 -4.07 -10.10 -0.05
C ILE A 19 -5.23 -11.09 -0.01
N GLN A 20 -6.00 -11.11 1.08
CA GLN A 20 -7.16 -11.98 1.19
C GLN A 20 -8.20 -11.72 0.11
N LYS A 21 -8.51 -10.46 -0.12
CA LYS A 21 -9.46 -10.05 -1.16
C LYS A 21 -8.97 -10.46 -2.54
N TYR A 22 -7.71 -10.21 -2.81
CA TYR A 22 -7.10 -10.51 -4.11
C TYR A 22 -7.11 -12.00 -4.38
N MET A 23 -6.71 -12.81 -3.40
CA MET A 23 -6.70 -14.27 -3.53
C MET A 23 -8.11 -14.82 -3.77
N ASN A 24 -9.10 -14.31 -3.06
CA ASN A 24 -10.49 -14.75 -3.23
C ASN A 24 -11.04 -14.35 -4.60
N LYS A 25 -10.69 -13.18 -5.08
CA LYS A 25 -11.19 -12.66 -6.35
C LYS A 25 -10.56 -13.36 -7.54
N HIS A 26 -9.26 -13.60 -7.49
CA HIS A 26 -8.49 -14.11 -8.63
C HIS A 26 -8.08 -15.58 -8.50
N GLY A 27 -8.27 -16.18 -7.33
CA GLY A 27 -7.89 -17.57 -7.08
C GLY A 27 -6.40 -17.82 -7.22
N CYS A 28 -5.57 -16.83 -6.90
CA CYS A 28 -4.12 -16.92 -6.99
C CYS A 28 -3.48 -17.27 -5.65
N SER A 29 -2.16 -17.55 -5.68
CA SER A 29 -1.40 -17.84 -4.48
C SER A 29 -1.09 -16.58 -3.67
N TYR A 30 -0.70 -16.78 -2.42
CA TYR A 30 -0.30 -15.69 -1.54
C TYR A 30 0.84 -14.86 -2.14
N GLU A 31 1.84 -15.52 -2.72
CA GLU A 31 2.99 -14.83 -3.33
C GLU A 31 2.56 -13.86 -4.42
N VAL A 32 1.65 -14.28 -5.27
CA VAL A 32 1.13 -13.42 -6.34
C VAL A 32 0.37 -12.23 -5.77
N ALA A 33 -0.48 -12.48 -4.79
CA ALA A 33 -1.26 -11.42 -4.16
C ALA A 33 -0.36 -10.42 -3.43
N GLU A 34 0.68 -10.91 -2.77
CA GLU A 34 1.64 -10.06 -2.09
C GLU A 34 2.40 -9.17 -3.09
N HIS A 35 2.81 -9.75 -4.21
CA HIS A 35 3.49 -9.00 -5.27
C HIS A 35 2.60 -7.87 -5.80
N GLU A 36 1.33 -8.17 -6.04
CA GLU A 36 0.37 -7.17 -6.48
C GLU A 36 0.13 -6.08 -5.43
N PHE A 37 0.15 -6.46 -4.16
CA PHE A 37 0.04 -5.50 -3.07
C PHE A 37 1.20 -4.50 -3.10
N HIS A 38 2.43 -4.98 -3.29
CA HIS A 38 3.60 -4.13 -3.35
C HIS A 38 3.54 -3.15 -4.52
N ILE A 39 3.09 -3.61 -5.68
CA ILE A 39 2.90 -2.74 -6.86
C ILE A 39 1.88 -1.65 -6.55
N TRP A 40 0.78 -2.03 -5.93
CA TRP A 40 -0.30 -1.10 -5.58
C TRP A 40 0.17 -0.04 -4.59
N ILE A 41 0.86 -0.45 -3.51
CA ILE A 41 1.32 0.47 -2.48
C ILE A 41 2.40 1.43 -3.00
N GLU A 42 3.29 0.94 -3.86
CA GLU A 42 4.31 1.77 -4.50
C GLU A 42 3.68 2.83 -5.39
N GLY A 43 2.67 2.45 -6.15
CA GLY A 43 1.93 3.40 -6.98
C GLY A 43 1.28 4.51 -6.16
N LEU A 44 0.70 4.17 -4.99
CA LEU A 44 0.12 5.16 -4.09
C LEU A 44 1.19 6.11 -3.54
N MET A 45 2.34 5.57 -3.16
CA MET A 45 3.44 6.38 -2.64
C MET A 45 3.98 7.34 -3.69
N GLU A 46 4.17 6.87 -4.92
CA GLU A 46 4.62 7.70 -6.04
C GLU A 46 3.65 8.84 -6.31
N SER A 47 2.35 8.54 -6.32
CA SER A 47 1.33 9.57 -6.51
C SER A 47 1.38 10.65 -5.46
N ARG A 48 1.62 10.28 -4.20
CA ARG A 48 1.75 11.22 -3.11
C ARG A 48 2.99 12.10 -3.26
N ILE A 49 4.11 11.50 -3.65
CA ILE A 49 5.37 12.22 -3.86
C ILE A 49 5.22 13.21 -5.01
N GLU A 50 4.64 12.79 -6.12
CA GLU A 50 4.38 13.67 -7.27
C GLU A 50 3.51 14.85 -6.90
N ARG A 51 2.46 14.60 -6.12
CA ARG A 51 1.56 15.65 -5.67
C ARG A 51 2.27 16.66 -4.77
N ALA A 52 3.10 16.17 -3.85
CA ALA A 52 3.90 17.02 -2.97
C ALA A 52 4.88 17.87 -3.76
N ASN A 53 5.57 17.27 -4.73
CA ASN A 53 6.51 17.99 -5.60
C ASN A 53 5.81 19.07 -6.42
N LYS A 54 4.63 18.76 -6.95
CA LYS A 54 3.84 19.74 -7.69
C LYS A 54 3.46 20.92 -6.84
N MET A 55 3.05 20.67 -5.60
CA MET A 55 2.70 21.74 -4.67
C MET A 55 3.90 22.63 -4.33
N LEU A 56 5.08 22.02 -4.16
CA LEU A 56 6.30 22.77 -3.87
C LEU A 56 6.78 23.59 -5.07
N ASN A 57 6.52 23.13 -6.27
CA ASN A 57 6.99 23.77 -7.50
C ASN A 57 5.98 24.76 -8.11
N SER A 58 4.79 24.85 -7.57
CA SER A 58 3.73 25.68 -8.14
C SER A 58 3.67 27.08 -7.54
N HIS A 59 4.80 27.71 -7.42
CA HIS A 59 4.88 29.12 -6.98
C HIS A 59 5.00 30.06 -8.14
#